data_8c60e062593041c359c40bd72ec33567
#
_entry.id   8c60e062593041c359c40bd72ec33567
#
_cell.length_a   1.000
_cell.length_b   1.000
_cell.length_c   1.000
_cell.angle_alpha   90.00
_cell.angle_beta   90.00
_cell.angle_gamma   90.00
#
_symmetry.space_group_name_H-M   'P 1'
#
loop_
_entity.id
_entity.type
_entity.pdbx_description
1 polymer ?
#
loop_
_entity_poly.entity_id
_entity_poly.type
_entity_poly.pdbx_seq_one_letter_code
_entity_poly.pdbx_strand_id
1 'polypeptide(L)'
;MSPPSATSLALLRLLADGGWHSGVELAQRLGLSRAAVWKQARGLSRWAVAVHTQRTRGYRISPALDLLDLARLRQTLAGMAAQDAIELFDSLPSTNAHLMARIVAQQRAGVCLAEHQSAGRGRRGRVWHSPFGRNLYMSVAQAYEAGPAALAGLSLAIGAALAQLLTALGIAGVGLKWPNDLLCGGGKLGGILIELQGDTQGPCWAVAGIGLNVNMDVDDGLSIDQPWTSLLRLGGRSWDRTALAAQVVSTVRQVMAEFPGNGLAPWADAYAQFDLLAGCPVQVDWAGERICGVARGIDASGALLVDCDGERRALWGGEVTVRAARGSAV
;
A
#
# COMPACT_ATOMS: atom_id res chain seq x y z
N MET A 1 11.35 -2.61 -15.27
CA MET A 1 10.93 -3.81 -16.07
C MET A 1 9.88 -3.39 -17.08
N SER A 2 9.88 -3.95 -18.30
CA SER A 2 8.82 -3.63 -19.27
C SER A 2 7.48 -4.17 -18.79
N PRO A 3 6.35 -3.44 -19.02
CA PRO A 3 5.03 -3.91 -18.63
C PRO A 3 4.69 -5.24 -19.33
N PRO A 4 3.80 -6.05 -18.74
CA PRO A 4 3.35 -7.28 -19.37
C PRO A 4 2.68 -7.00 -20.72
N SER A 5 2.91 -7.87 -21.70
CA SER A 5 2.13 -7.81 -22.94
C SER A 5 0.66 -8.18 -22.66
N ALA A 6 -0.27 -7.67 -23.47
CA ALA A 6 -1.69 -8.03 -23.36
C ALA A 6 -1.91 -9.56 -23.37
N THR A 7 -1.10 -10.28 -24.16
CA THR A 7 -1.14 -11.74 -24.22
C THR A 7 -0.66 -12.40 -22.92
N SER A 8 0.41 -11.86 -22.31
CA SER A 8 0.89 -12.37 -21.02
C SER A 8 -0.13 -12.17 -19.91
N LEU A 9 -0.80 -11.02 -19.90
CA LEU A 9 -1.87 -10.71 -18.95
C LEU A 9 -3.09 -11.61 -19.14
N ALA A 10 -3.49 -11.86 -20.38
CA ALA A 10 -4.59 -12.79 -20.69
C ALA A 10 -4.26 -14.21 -20.22
N LEU A 11 -3.03 -14.71 -20.46
CA LEU A 11 -2.57 -15.99 -19.94
C LEU A 11 -2.60 -16.02 -18.41
N LEU A 12 -2.10 -14.98 -17.77
CA LEU A 12 -2.05 -14.88 -16.30
C LEU A 12 -3.46 -14.94 -15.70
N ARG A 13 -4.43 -14.20 -16.28
CA ARG A 13 -5.83 -14.25 -15.85
C ARG A 13 -6.44 -15.65 -15.99
N LEU A 14 -6.10 -16.38 -17.06
CA LEU A 14 -6.59 -17.75 -17.26
C LEU A 14 -6.03 -18.72 -16.23
N LEU A 15 -4.80 -18.49 -15.75
CA LEU A 15 -4.12 -19.36 -14.78
C LEU A 15 -4.33 -18.92 -13.33
N ALA A 16 -4.99 -17.76 -13.09
CA ALA A 16 -5.14 -17.17 -11.76
C ALA A 16 -5.95 -18.06 -10.80
N ASP A 17 -6.84 -18.89 -11.31
CA ASP A 17 -7.65 -19.83 -10.53
C ASP A 17 -6.82 -20.93 -9.82
N GLY A 18 -5.53 -21.07 -10.17
CA GLY A 18 -4.64 -22.08 -9.61
C GLY A 18 -4.93 -23.49 -10.12
N GLY A 19 -5.85 -23.66 -11.06
CA GLY A 19 -6.16 -24.91 -11.73
C GLY A 19 -5.10 -25.30 -12.78
N TRP A 20 -5.14 -26.57 -13.20
CA TRP A 20 -4.33 -27.02 -14.32
C TRP A 20 -5.05 -26.76 -15.64
N HIS A 21 -4.41 -26.04 -16.55
CA HIS A 21 -4.90 -25.75 -17.89
C HIS A 21 -4.01 -26.38 -18.95
N SER A 22 -4.60 -27.11 -19.90
CA SER A 22 -3.84 -27.73 -20.98
C SER A 22 -3.25 -26.69 -21.92
N GLY A 23 -2.04 -26.95 -22.43
CA GLY A 23 -1.41 -26.05 -23.40
C GLY A 23 -2.19 -25.94 -24.73
N VAL A 24 -3.05 -26.92 -25.06
CA VAL A 24 -3.95 -26.86 -26.22
C VAL A 24 -5.10 -25.92 -25.97
N GLU A 25 -5.76 -26.04 -24.83
CA GLU A 25 -6.85 -25.14 -24.43
C GLU A 25 -6.38 -23.68 -24.35
N LEU A 26 -5.26 -23.43 -23.69
CA LEU A 26 -4.68 -22.09 -23.58
C LEU A 26 -4.34 -21.50 -24.97
N ALA A 27 -3.78 -22.33 -25.85
CA ALA A 27 -3.46 -21.93 -27.22
C ALA A 27 -4.72 -21.50 -27.99
N GLN A 28 -5.80 -22.26 -27.89
CA GLN A 28 -7.10 -21.94 -28.50
C GLN A 28 -7.69 -20.66 -27.94
N ARG A 29 -7.77 -20.54 -26.59
CA ARG A 29 -8.38 -19.35 -25.93
C ARG A 29 -7.61 -18.06 -26.19
N LEU A 30 -6.28 -18.15 -26.38
CA LEU A 30 -5.42 -17.00 -26.61
C LEU A 30 -5.15 -16.71 -28.11
N GLY A 31 -5.59 -17.57 -29.01
CA GLY A 31 -5.27 -17.46 -30.45
C GLY A 31 -3.76 -17.63 -30.73
N LEU A 32 -3.06 -18.52 -29.98
CA LEU A 32 -1.62 -18.70 -30.04
C LEU A 32 -1.24 -20.12 -30.43
N SER A 33 0.04 -20.33 -30.81
CA SER A 33 0.63 -21.65 -30.86
C SER A 33 1.00 -22.14 -29.44
N ARG A 34 1.09 -23.46 -29.24
CA ARG A 34 1.54 -24.06 -27.97
C ARG A 34 2.95 -23.58 -27.58
N ALA A 35 3.85 -23.38 -28.55
CA ALA A 35 5.19 -22.85 -28.33
C ALA A 35 5.14 -21.39 -27.83
N ALA A 36 4.22 -20.56 -28.36
CA ALA A 36 4.01 -19.20 -27.88
C ALA A 36 3.45 -19.19 -26.45
N VAL A 37 2.49 -20.05 -26.12
CA VAL A 37 1.98 -20.21 -24.73
C VAL A 37 3.13 -20.54 -23.79
N TRP A 38 3.98 -21.49 -24.12
CA TRP A 38 5.14 -21.86 -23.30
C TRP A 38 6.09 -20.66 -23.08
N LYS A 39 6.39 -19.90 -24.13
CA LYS A 39 7.23 -18.70 -24.04
C LYS A 39 6.62 -17.65 -23.12
N GLN A 40 5.30 -17.40 -23.25
CA GLN A 40 4.58 -16.47 -22.38
C GLN A 40 4.59 -16.95 -20.91
N ALA A 41 4.28 -18.23 -20.66
CA ALA A 41 4.27 -18.81 -19.32
C ALA A 41 5.63 -18.65 -18.61
N ARG A 42 6.73 -18.92 -19.31
CA ARG A 42 8.08 -18.67 -18.77
C ARG A 42 8.35 -17.20 -18.49
N GLY A 43 7.74 -16.31 -19.28
CA GLY A 43 7.87 -14.86 -19.10
C GLY A 43 7.21 -14.33 -17.82
N LEU A 44 6.24 -15.06 -17.25
CA LEU A 44 5.49 -14.63 -16.04
C LEU A 44 6.38 -14.60 -14.79
N SER A 45 7.47 -15.35 -14.75
CA SER A 45 8.45 -15.32 -13.65
C SER A 45 9.04 -13.92 -13.40
N ARG A 46 9.05 -13.05 -14.43
CA ARG A 46 9.52 -11.67 -14.31
C ARG A 46 8.68 -10.83 -13.35
N TRP A 47 7.45 -11.24 -13.06
CA TRP A 47 6.52 -10.56 -12.15
C TRP A 47 6.31 -11.31 -10.84
N ALA A 48 7.29 -12.15 -10.48
CA ALA A 48 7.24 -13.02 -9.30
C ALA A 48 6.05 -14.01 -9.34
N VAL A 49 5.55 -14.36 -10.54
CA VAL A 49 4.48 -15.35 -10.71
C VAL A 49 5.09 -16.69 -11.05
N ALA A 50 4.99 -17.63 -10.11
CA ALA A 50 5.47 -19.02 -10.31
C ALA A 50 4.47 -19.81 -11.14
N VAL A 51 4.88 -20.20 -12.37
CA VAL A 51 4.10 -21.08 -13.24
C VAL A 51 4.67 -22.49 -13.16
N HIS A 52 3.88 -23.41 -12.67
CA HIS A 52 4.21 -24.84 -12.67
C HIS A 52 3.79 -25.47 -14.00
N THR A 53 4.67 -26.31 -14.54
CA THR A 53 4.42 -27.03 -15.80
C THR A 53 4.51 -28.52 -15.59
N GLN A 54 3.54 -29.27 -16.13
CA GLN A 54 3.54 -30.74 -16.14
C GLN A 54 3.11 -31.23 -17.51
N ARG A 55 3.88 -32.15 -18.10
CA ARG A 55 3.70 -32.61 -19.49
C ARG A 55 2.29 -33.11 -19.80
N THR A 56 1.64 -33.76 -18.85
CA THR A 56 0.31 -34.40 -19.01
C THR A 56 -0.83 -33.46 -18.58
N ARG A 57 -0.58 -32.43 -17.72
CA ARG A 57 -1.61 -31.55 -17.15
C ARG A 57 -1.56 -30.15 -17.71
N GLY A 58 -0.41 -29.70 -18.21
CA GLY A 58 -0.23 -28.33 -18.75
C GLY A 58 0.40 -27.35 -17.77
N TYR A 59 -0.26 -26.24 -17.52
CA TYR A 59 0.25 -25.10 -16.76
C TYR A 59 -0.70 -24.74 -15.60
N ARG A 60 -0.14 -24.28 -14.49
CA ARG A 60 -0.89 -23.65 -13.40
C ARG A 60 -0.05 -22.62 -12.67
N ILE A 61 -0.68 -21.64 -12.04
CA ILE A 61 -0.10 -20.76 -11.04
C ILE A 61 -0.41 -21.35 -9.65
N SER A 62 0.56 -21.39 -8.76
CA SER A 62 0.36 -21.86 -7.40
C SER A 62 1.23 -21.05 -6.44
N PRO A 63 0.65 -20.50 -5.37
CA PRO A 63 -0.78 -20.49 -5.04
C PRO A 63 -1.61 -19.65 -6.03
N ALA A 64 -2.94 -19.88 -6.07
CA ALA A 64 -3.89 -19.12 -6.87
C ALA A 64 -3.78 -17.60 -6.62
N LEU A 65 -4.16 -16.79 -7.60
CA LEU A 65 -4.21 -15.34 -7.48
C LEU A 65 -5.66 -14.89 -7.34
N ASP A 66 -5.94 -14.09 -6.31
CA ASP A 66 -7.22 -13.40 -6.15
C ASP A 66 -7.12 -12.03 -6.84
N LEU A 67 -7.44 -11.97 -8.14
CA LEU A 67 -7.38 -10.75 -8.93
C LEU A 67 -8.51 -9.79 -8.55
N LEU A 68 -8.21 -8.49 -8.58
CA LEU A 68 -9.19 -7.43 -8.31
C LEU A 68 -10.29 -7.40 -9.39
N ASP A 69 -11.53 -7.24 -8.94
CA ASP A 69 -12.71 -7.11 -9.79
C ASP A 69 -13.23 -5.67 -9.79
N LEU A 70 -13.05 -4.98 -10.90
CA LEU A 70 -13.49 -3.59 -11.07
C LEU A 70 -15.01 -3.43 -10.98
N ALA A 71 -15.77 -4.41 -11.46
CA ALA A 71 -17.24 -4.34 -11.42
C ALA A 71 -17.75 -4.44 -9.97
N ARG A 72 -17.22 -5.39 -9.21
CA ARG A 72 -17.48 -5.50 -7.75
C ARG A 72 -17.05 -4.27 -6.97
N LEU A 73 -15.88 -3.71 -7.26
CA LEU A 73 -15.39 -2.47 -6.63
C LEU A 73 -16.37 -1.33 -6.86
N ARG A 74 -16.77 -1.11 -8.13
CA ARG A 74 -17.74 -0.07 -8.48
C ARG A 74 -19.09 -0.28 -7.83
N GLN A 75 -19.58 -1.50 -7.80
CA GLN A 75 -20.85 -1.84 -7.16
C GLN A 75 -20.80 -1.56 -5.64
N THR A 76 -19.75 -1.98 -4.96
CA THR A 76 -19.60 -1.79 -3.51
C THR A 76 -19.44 -0.31 -3.15
N LEU A 77 -18.78 0.48 -3.99
CA LEU A 77 -18.52 1.90 -3.78
C LEU A 77 -19.54 2.83 -4.43
N ALA A 78 -20.64 2.30 -4.99
CA ALA A 78 -21.63 3.07 -5.76
C ALA A 78 -22.36 4.18 -4.97
N GLY A 79 -22.35 4.13 -3.63
CA GLY A 79 -22.90 5.19 -2.78
C GLY A 79 -21.93 6.35 -2.49
N MET A 80 -20.67 6.23 -2.92
CA MET A 80 -19.65 7.23 -2.72
C MET A 80 -19.57 8.11 -3.97
N ALA A 81 -19.72 9.42 -3.81
CA ALA A 81 -19.83 10.47 -4.84
C ALA A 81 -19.57 10.01 -6.29
N ALA A 82 -20.61 10.03 -7.10
CA ALA A 82 -20.65 9.48 -8.47
C ALA A 82 -19.65 10.11 -9.47
N GLN A 83 -18.83 11.05 -9.01
CA GLN A 83 -17.90 11.81 -9.88
C GLN A 83 -16.48 11.22 -9.93
N ASP A 84 -16.12 10.33 -9.01
CA ASP A 84 -14.78 9.81 -8.97
C ASP A 84 -14.64 8.55 -9.84
N ALA A 85 -13.83 8.64 -10.88
CA ALA A 85 -13.50 7.48 -11.69
C ALA A 85 -12.68 6.49 -10.88
N ILE A 86 -13.15 5.23 -10.80
CA ILE A 86 -12.35 4.11 -10.28
C ILE A 86 -11.69 3.44 -11.48
N GLU A 87 -10.37 3.41 -11.47
CA GLU A 87 -9.54 2.80 -12.50
C GLU A 87 -8.75 1.62 -11.91
N LEU A 88 -8.74 0.51 -12.64
CA LEU A 88 -7.98 -0.68 -12.28
C LEU A 88 -7.07 -1.07 -13.45
N PHE A 89 -5.79 -1.21 -13.16
CA PHE A 89 -4.77 -1.58 -14.12
C PHE A 89 -4.14 -2.93 -13.75
N ASP A 90 -3.83 -3.74 -14.75
CA ASP A 90 -3.04 -4.95 -14.53
C ASP A 90 -1.60 -4.60 -14.12
N SER A 91 -1.03 -3.55 -14.72
CA SER A 91 0.30 -3.05 -14.37
C SER A 91 0.45 -1.60 -14.81
N LEU A 92 1.09 -0.80 -13.96
CA LEU A 92 1.50 0.56 -14.28
C LEU A 92 2.77 0.91 -13.46
N PRO A 93 3.45 2.02 -13.74
CA PRO A 93 4.63 2.40 -12.96
C PRO A 93 4.31 2.65 -11.48
N SER A 94 3.28 3.45 -11.19
CA SER A 94 2.86 3.79 -9.83
C SER A 94 1.44 4.37 -9.85
N THR A 95 0.56 3.90 -8.95
CA THR A 95 -0.80 4.42 -8.80
C THR A 95 -0.80 5.92 -8.44
N ASN A 96 0.11 6.37 -7.57
CA ASN A 96 0.29 7.79 -7.27
C ASN A 96 0.68 8.59 -8.51
N ALA A 97 1.70 8.13 -9.23
CA ALA A 97 2.18 8.85 -10.43
C ALA A 97 1.09 8.94 -11.50
N HIS A 98 0.26 7.90 -11.64
CA HIS A 98 -0.88 7.92 -12.57
C HIS A 98 -1.90 9.00 -12.19
N LEU A 99 -2.32 9.07 -10.91
CA LEU A 99 -3.27 10.09 -10.46
C LEU A 99 -2.67 11.50 -10.51
N MET A 100 -1.40 11.68 -10.16
CA MET A 100 -0.71 12.96 -10.29
C MET A 100 -0.70 13.47 -11.74
N ALA A 101 -0.39 12.60 -12.70
CA ALA A 101 -0.43 12.94 -14.12
C ALA A 101 -1.86 13.29 -14.59
N ARG A 102 -2.87 12.57 -14.10
CA ARG A 102 -4.28 12.83 -14.38
C ARG A 102 -4.76 14.15 -13.80
N ILE A 103 -4.35 14.51 -12.59
CA ILE A 103 -4.65 15.81 -11.98
C ILE A 103 -4.13 16.94 -12.86
N VAL A 104 -2.87 16.86 -13.31
CA VAL A 104 -2.26 17.86 -14.19
C VAL A 104 -3.01 18.00 -15.51
N ALA A 105 -3.47 16.88 -16.10
CA ALA A 105 -4.13 16.88 -17.40
C ALA A 105 -5.62 17.24 -17.34
N GLN A 106 -6.34 16.85 -16.30
CA GLN A 106 -7.80 16.85 -16.26
C GLN A 106 -8.40 17.49 -15.01
N GLN A 107 -7.63 17.78 -13.98
CA GLN A 107 -8.07 18.31 -12.69
C GLN A 107 -9.23 17.50 -12.07
N ARG A 108 -9.13 16.18 -12.08
CA ARG A 108 -10.18 15.28 -11.58
C ARG A 108 -9.71 14.40 -10.44
N ALA A 109 -10.52 14.36 -9.40
CA ALA A 109 -10.42 13.38 -8.32
C ALA A 109 -10.57 11.93 -8.85
N GLY A 110 -10.16 10.95 -8.07
CA GLY A 110 -10.40 9.55 -8.41
C GLY A 110 -9.61 8.56 -7.57
N VAL A 111 -9.84 7.30 -7.89
CA VAL A 111 -9.21 6.14 -7.27
C VAL A 111 -8.51 5.32 -8.35
N CYS A 112 -7.26 5.02 -8.14
CA CYS A 112 -6.47 4.16 -9.03
C CYS A 112 -5.98 2.94 -8.24
N LEU A 113 -6.22 1.75 -8.79
CA LEU A 113 -5.70 0.48 -8.27
C LEU A 113 -4.87 -0.22 -9.34
N ALA A 114 -3.94 -1.07 -8.91
CA ALA A 114 -3.16 -1.90 -9.82
C ALA A 114 -2.87 -3.28 -9.23
N GLU A 115 -2.79 -4.28 -10.11
CA GLU A 115 -2.33 -5.62 -9.72
C GLU A 115 -0.82 -5.67 -9.51
N HIS A 116 -0.07 -4.77 -10.18
CA HIS A 116 1.38 -4.68 -10.11
C HIS A 116 1.85 -3.25 -10.34
N GLN A 117 2.92 -2.83 -9.65
CA GLN A 117 3.62 -1.58 -9.92
C GLN A 117 5.06 -1.87 -10.35
N SER A 118 5.45 -1.42 -11.57
CA SER A 118 6.81 -1.63 -12.07
C SER A 118 7.85 -0.67 -11.49
N ALA A 119 7.40 0.42 -10.88
CA ALA A 119 8.20 1.45 -10.20
C ALA A 119 7.47 1.96 -8.95
N GLY A 120 6.94 1.02 -8.12
CA GLY A 120 6.31 1.35 -6.84
C GLY A 120 7.25 2.13 -5.94
N ARG A 121 6.74 3.20 -5.31
CA ARG A 121 7.55 4.13 -4.53
C ARG A 121 7.10 4.20 -3.08
N GLY A 122 8.06 4.22 -2.18
CA GLY A 122 7.94 4.67 -0.81
C GLY A 122 8.55 6.06 -0.63
N ARG A 123 8.58 6.55 0.60
CA ARG A 123 9.23 7.80 0.95
C ARG A 123 10.73 7.77 0.64
N ARG A 124 11.31 8.97 0.36
CA ARG A 124 12.74 9.15 0.09
C ARG A 124 13.28 8.26 -1.03
N GLY A 125 12.46 7.97 -2.06
CA GLY A 125 12.88 7.18 -3.21
C GLY A 125 13.02 5.68 -2.96
N ARG A 126 12.62 5.15 -1.79
CA ARG A 126 12.61 3.70 -1.54
C ARG A 126 11.65 3.00 -2.51
N VAL A 127 12.05 1.81 -2.92
CA VAL A 127 11.21 0.96 -3.77
C VAL A 127 10.13 0.28 -2.92
N TRP A 128 8.88 0.32 -3.38
CA TRP A 128 7.79 -0.50 -2.85
C TRP A 128 7.68 -1.78 -3.67
N HIS A 129 7.96 -2.92 -3.05
CA HIS A 129 7.87 -4.22 -3.70
C HIS A 129 6.41 -4.56 -4.02
N SER A 130 6.14 -4.90 -5.29
CA SER A 130 4.76 -5.00 -5.79
C SER A 130 4.52 -6.30 -6.58
N PRO A 131 4.58 -7.50 -5.94
CA PRO A 131 4.29 -8.76 -6.63
C PRO A 131 2.88 -8.75 -7.22
N PHE A 132 2.73 -9.30 -8.44
CA PHE A 132 1.49 -9.28 -9.19
C PHE A 132 0.37 -10.06 -8.47
N GLY A 133 -0.81 -9.42 -8.32
CA GLY A 133 -2.00 -10.09 -7.81
C GLY A 133 -1.96 -10.51 -6.35
N ARG A 134 -1.01 -9.99 -5.54
CA ARG A 134 -0.82 -10.39 -4.14
C ARG A 134 -1.32 -9.37 -3.13
N ASN A 135 -1.04 -8.11 -3.36
CA ASN A 135 -1.20 -7.03 -2.38
C ASN A 135 -2.21 -5.99 -2.87
N LEU A 136 -2.49 -4.97 -2.06
CA LEU A 136 -3.20 -3.78 -2.51
C LEU A 136 -2.20 -2.67 -2.82
N TYR A 137 -2.25 -2.17 -4.05
CA TYR A 137 -1.57 -0.97 -4.51
C TYR A 137 -2.64 -0.04 -5.02
N MET A 138 -2.89 1.01 -4.28
CA MET A 138 -3.97 1.92 -4.61
C MET A 138 -3.64 3.35 -4.21
N SER A 139 -4.27 4.29 -4.89
CA SER A 139 -4.17 5.70 -4.59
C SER A 139 -5.54 6.36 -4.67
N VAL A 140 -5.77 7.34 -3.82
CA VAL A 140 -6.96 8.18 -3.80
C VAL A 140 -6.53 9.63 -3.97
N ALA A 141 -7.14 10.36 -4.90
CA ALA A 141 -6.88 11.78 -5.14
C ALA A 141 -8.06 12.63 -4.72
N GLN A 142 -7.79 13.74 -4.04
CA GLN A 142 -8.80 14.73 -3.62
C GLN A 142 -8.24 16.15 -3.72
N ALA A 143 -9.10 17.10 -4.14
CA ALA A 143 -8.81 18.52 -4.14
C ALA A 143 -9.12 19.15 -2.79
N TYR A 144 -8.34 20.17 -2.42
CA TYR A 144 -8.49 20.97 -1.21
C TYR A 144 -8.37 22.45 -1.56
N GLU A 145 -9.22 23.28 -0.97
CA GLU A 145 -9.13 24.74 -1.10
C GLU A 145 -7.98 25.32 -0.27
N ALA A 146 -7.48 24.56 0.69
CA ALA A 146 -6.37 24.94 1.55
C ALA A 146 -5.02 24.48 0.98
N GLY A 147 -3.94 25.16 1.36
CA GLY A 147 -2.58 24.79 0.95
C GLY A 147 -2.04 23.55 1.66
N PRO A 148 -0.90 23.02 1.19
CA PRO A 148 -0.26 21.80 1.69
C PRO A 148 -0.05 21.73 3.20
N ALA A 149 0.20 22.88 3.85
CA ALA A 149 0.41 22.96 5.31
C ALA A 149 -0.81 22.49 6.11
N ALA A 150 -2.03 22.72 5.59
CA ALA A 150 -3.28 22.29 6.23
C ALA A 150 -3.47 20.76 6.21
N LEU A 151 -2.68 20.04 5.42
CA LEU A 151 -2.72 18.59 5.29
C LEU A 151 -1.62 17.88 6.12
N ALA A 152 -0.93 18.64 7.00
CA ALA A 152 0.01 18.06 7.95
C ALA A 152 -0.71 17.03 8.83
N GLY A 153 -0.11 15.83 8.98
CA GLY A 153 -0.71 14.73 9.74
C GLY A 153 -1.71 13.86 8.96
N LEU A 154 -2.06 14.17 7.70
CA LEU A 154 -3.01 13.35 6.92
C LEU A 154 -2.59 11.88 6.82
N SER A 155 -1.30 11.58 6.66
CA SER A 155 -0.81 10.19 6.65
C SER A 155 -1.04 9.47 7.97
N LEU A 156 -0.99 10.19 9.09
CA LEU A 156 -1.21 9.64 10.44
C LEU A 156 -2.71 9.36 10.67
N ALA A 157 -3.58 10.28 10.24
CA ALA A 157 -5.03 10.09 10.29
C ALA A 157 -5.47 8.87 9.47
N ILE A 158 -4.98 8.75 8.22
CA ILE A 158 -5.24 7.58 7.38
C ILE A 158 -4.68 6.31 8.04
N GLY A 159 -3.48 6.37 8.61
CA GLY A 159 -2.87 5.25 9.33
C GLY A 159 -3.72 4.78 10.50
N ALA A 160 -4.20 5.70 11.34
CA ALA A 160 -5.06 5.42 12.48
C ALA A 160 -6.38 4.75 12.05
N ALA A 161 -7.05 5.31 11.04
CA ALA A 161 -8.29 4.75 10.50
C ALA A 161 -8.08 3.35 9.88
N LEU A 162 -6.98 3.13 9.17
CA LEU A 162 -6.64 1.81 8.62
C LEU A 162 -6.28 0.80 9.73
N ALA A 163 -5.61 1.21 10.80
CA ALA A 163 -5.33 0.34 11.94
C ALA A 163 -6.62 -0.08 12.65
N GLN A 164 -7.57 0.84 12.82
CA GLN A 164 -8.91 0.53 13.33
C GLN A 164 -9.66 -0.45 12.41
N LEU A 165 -9.67 -0.21 11.10
CA LEU A 165 -10.29 -1.10 10.11
C LEU A 165 -9.70 -2.51 10.20
N LEU A 166 -8.38 -2.65 10.19
CA LEU A 166 -7.71 -3.96 10.23
C LEU A 166 -7.99 -4.69 11.56
N THR A 167 -8.05 -3.96 12.67
CA THR A 167 -8.43 -4.51 13.99
C THR A 167 -9.88 -5.00 13.98
N ALA A 168 -10.80 -4.24 13.39
CA ALA A 168 -12.20 -4.63 13.25
C ALA A 168 -12.37 -5.86 12.34
N LEU A 169 -11.46 -6.07 11.41
CA LEU A 169 -11.39 -7.28 10.56
C LEU A 169 -10.73 -8.48 11.24
N GLY A 170 -10.36 -8.35 12.52
CA GLY A 170 -9.81 -9.42 13.34
C GLY A 170 -8.28 -9.55 13.30
N ILE A 171 -7.56 -8.56 12.79
CA ILE A 171 -6.09 -8.54 12.81
C ILE A 171 -5.62 -7.95 14.14
N ALA A 172 -5.16 -8.82 15.03
CA ALA A 172 -4.61 -8.40 16.32
C ALA A 172 -3.17 -7.86 16.17
N GLY A 173 -2.80 -6.91 17.04
CA GLY A 173 -1.43 -6.41 17.13
C GLY A 173 -0.99 -5.49 15.99
N VAL A 174 -1.95 -4.90 15.25
CA VAL A 174 -1.66 -3.81 14.31
C VAL A 174 -1.15 -2.60 15.09
N GLY A 175 -0.10 -1.97 14.60
CA GLY A 175 0.44 -0.75 15.18
C GLY A 175 0.96 0.21 14.12
N LEU A 176 1.20 1.44 14.54
CA LEU A 176 1.66 2.53 13.70
C LEU A 176 3.09 2.90 14.05
N LYS A 177 3.92 3.00 13.04
CA LYS A 177 5.26 3.56 13.15
C LYS A 177 5.31 4.88 12.40
N TRP A 178 5.49 5.97 13.16
CA TRP A 178 5.62 7.29 12.57
C TRP A 178 6.71 7.32 11.49
N PRO A 179 6.49 8.03 10.39
CA PRO A 179 5.31 8.87 10.12
C PRO A 179 4.25 8.21 9.22
N ASN A 180 4.42 6.97 8.77
CA ASN A 180 3.58 6.47 7.67
C ASN A 180 3.49 4.95 7.52
N ASP A 181 3.99 4.17 8.47
CA ASP A 181 4.05 2.73 8.35
C ASP A 181 3.03 2.03 9.26
N LEU A 182 2.33 1.04 8.70
CA LEU A 182 1.57 0.05 9.45
C LEU A 182 2.45 -1.17 9.69
N LEU A 183 2.56 -1.59 10.94
CA LEU A 183 3.30 -2.78 11.35
C LEU A 183 2.39 -3.78 12.04
N CYS A 184 2.76 -5.05 12.00
CA CYS A 184 2.12 -6.10 12.80
C CYS A 184 3.12 -7.24 13.03
N GLY A 185 3.17 -7.78 14.25
CA GLY A 185 4.09 -8.86 14.58
C GLY A 185 5.57 -8.53 14.33
N GLY A 186 5.97 -7.27 14.50
CA GLY A 186 7.34 -6.80 14.25
C GLY A 186 7.71 -6.59 12.77
N GLY A 187 6.83 -6.90 11.83
CA GLY A 187 7.04 -6.73 10.39
C GLY A 187 6.19 -5.61 9.80
N LYS A 188 6.67 -5.00 8.72
CA LYS A 188 5.92 -3.99 7.97
C LYS A 188 4.77 -4.64 7.21
N LEU A 189 3.55 -4.24 7.54
CA LEU A 189 2.31 -4.69 6.92
C LEU A 189 1.89 -3.77 5.78
N GLY A 190 2.12 -2.46 5.91
CA GLY A 190 1.70 -1.48 4.92
C GLY A 190 2.45 -0.16 5.05
N GLY A 191 2.20 0.73 4.09
CA GLY A 191 2.74 2.08 4.10
C GLY A 191 1.83 3.06 3.36
N ILE A 192 1.87 4.32 3.78
CA ILE A 192 1.07 5.41 3.26
C ILE A 192 2.02 6.46 2.67
N LEU A 193 1.78 6.88 1.44
CA LEU A 193 2.57 7.91 0.76
C LEU A 193 1.65 9.04 0.30
N ILE A 194 1.72 10.18 0.97
CA ILE A 194 1.02 11.39 0.54
C ILE A 194 1.92 12.18 -0.40
N GLU A 195 1.43 12.48 -1.60
CA GLU A 195 2.04 13.40 -2.55
C GLU A 195 1.07 14.56 -2.80
N LEU A 196 1.60 15.77 -2.89
CA LEU A 196 0.83 17.01 -3.01
C LEU A 196 1.16 17.71 -4.33
N GLN A 197 0.16 18.34 -4.94
CA GLN A 197 0.27 19.12 -6.18
C GLN A 197 -0.59 20.37 -6.07
N GLY A 198 -0.01 21.53 -6.27
CA GLY A 198 -0.72 22.84 -6.21
C GLY A 198 0.14 23.94 -5.63
N ASP A 199 -0.48 25.04 -5.28
CA ASP A 199 0.19 26.20 -4.71
C ASP A 199 0.55 25.97 -3.24
N THR A 200 1.66 26.57 -2.80
CA THR A 200 2.12 26.47 -1.41
C THR A 200 1.16 27.09 -0.40
N GLN A 201 0.40 28.09 -0.82
CA GLN A 201 -0.54 28.85 0.01
C GLN A 201 -1.99 28.82 -0.50
N GLY A 202 -2.24 28.20 -1.66
CA GLY A 202 -3.52 28.13 -2.34
C GLY A 202 -4.06 26.71 -2.45
N PRO A 203 -5.08 26.52 -3.29
CA PRO A 203 -5.68 25.20 -3.52
C PRO A 203 -4.65 24.15 -3.94
N CYS A 204 -4.78 22.96 -3.39
CA CYS A 204 -3.89 21.85 -3.73
C CYS A 204 -4.65 20.54 -3.88
N TRP A 205 -4.01 19.59 -4.52
CA TRP A 205 -4.44 18.20 -4.58
C TRP A 205 -3.57 17.35 -3.67
N ALA A 206 -4.19 16.42 -2.96
CA ALA A 206 -3.48 15.34 -2.29
C ALA A 206 -3.76 14.01 -2.97
N VAL A 207 -2.72 13.25 -3.18
CA VAL A 207 -2.78 11.84 -3.61
C VAL A 207 -2.27 10.98 -2.47
N ALA A 208 -3.17 10.21 -1.87
CA ALA A 208 -2.85 9.26 -0.82
C ALA A 208 -2.63 7.86 -1.43
N GLY A 209 -1.39 7.44 -1.52
CA GLY A 209 -0.99 6.09 -1.94
C GLY A 209 -0.95 5.13 -0.76
N ILE A 210 -1.60 3.99 -0.91
CA ILE A 210 -1.66 2.92 0.07
C ILE A 210 -1.04 1.67 -0.52
N GLY A 211 0.02 1.18 0.09
CA GLY A 211 0.56 -0.15 -0.12
C GLY A 211 0.24 -1.03 1.08
N LEU A 212 -0.52 -2.10 0.90
CA LEU A 212 -0.88 -3.05 1.95
C LEU A 212 -0.54 -4.47 1.52
N ASN A 213 0.26 -5.15 2.31
CA ASN A 213 0.63 -6.54 2.07
C ASN A 213 -0.53 -7.45 2.48
N VAL A 214 -1.14 -8.14 1.51
CA VAL A 214 -2.36 -8.91 1.72
C VAL A 214 -2.09 -10.40 1.59
N ASN A 215 -1.95 -10.90 0.38
CA ASN A 215 -1.79 -12.33 0.07
C ASN A 215 -0.37 -12.72 -0.38
N MET A 216 0.63 -11.85 -0.16
CA MET A 216 2.01 -12.24 -0.42
C MET A 216 2.55 -13.17 0.66
N ASP A 217 3.35 -14.15 0.24
CA ASP A 217 4.02 -15.11 1.10
C ASP A 217 5.54 -14.96 1.03
N VAL A 218 6.28 -15.81 1.71
CA VAL A 218 7.74 -15.74 1.86
C VAL A 218 8.45 -15.60 0.52
N ASP A 219 8.08 -16.41 -0.47
CA ASP A 219 8.69 -16.40 -1.81
C ASP A 219 8.48 -15.08 -2.55
N ASP A 220 7.34 -14.41 -2.33
CA ASP A 220 7.03 -13.12 -2.93
C ASP A 220 7.90 -11.99 -2.36
N GLY A 221 8.38 -12.13 -1.13
CA GLY A 221 9.11 -11.11 -0.38
C GLY A 221 10.63 -11.32 -0.28
N LEU A 222 11.21 -12.27 -0.99
CA LEU A 222 12.64 -12.61 -0.90
C LEU A 222 13.61 -11.44 -1.18
N SER A 223 13.17 -10.44 -1.94
CA SER A 223 13.96 -9.24 -2.26
C SER A 223 13.77 -8.08 -1.28
N ILE A 224 12.96 -8.24 -0.23
CA ILE A 224 12.70 -7.19 0.76
C ILE A 224 13.74 -7.31 1.88
N ASP A 225 14.55 -6.27 2.05
CA ASP A 225 15.68 -6.20 2.98
C ASP A 225 15.32 -5.78 4.41
N GLN A 226 14.02 -5.53 4.69
CA GLN A 226 13.50 -5.16 6.01
C GLN A 226 12.48 -6.20 6.50
N PRO A 227 12.26 -6.33 7.82
CA PRO A 227 11.19 -7.15 8.36
C PRO A 227 9.83 -6.74 7.78
N TRP A 228 9.10 -7.69 7.21
CA TRP A 228 7.78 -7.48 6.64
C TRP A 228 6.82 -8.63 7.01
N THR A 229 5.53 -8.34 6.89
CA THR A 229 4.46 -9.33 7.05
C THR A 229 3.34 -9.05 6.06
N SER A 230 2.34 -9.94 6.02
CA SER A 230 1.12 -9.78 5.24
C SER A 230 -0.08 -10.31 6.01
N LEU A 231 -1.29 -9.96 5.60
CA LEU A 231 -2.51 -10.47 6.21
C LEU A 231 -2.62 -11.99 6.10
N LEU A 232 -2.15 -12.57 4.98
CA LEU A 232 -2.06 -14.03 4.81
C LEU A 232 -1.17 -14.66 5.88
N ARG A 233 0.02 -14.11 6.11
CA ARG A 233 0.98 -14.65 7.09
C ARG A 233 0.49 -14.51 8.53
N LEU A 234 -0.24 -13.45 8.84
CA LEU A 234 -0.82 -13.20 10.17
C LEU A 234 -2.02 -14.10 10.45
N GLY A 235 -2.88 -14.29 9.47
CA GLY A 235 -4.15 -14.99 9.63
C GLY A 235 -4.18 -16.43 9.08
N GLY A 236 -3.13 -16.89 8.39
CA GLY A 236 -3.05 -18.23 7.79
C GLY A 236 -4.09 -18.52 6.69
N ARG A 237 -4.78 -17.48 6.20
CA ARG A 237 -5.83 -17.60 5.17
C ARG A 237 -5.70 -16.49 4.13
N SER A 238 -6.05 -16.81 2.89
CA SER A 238 -6.18 -15.81 1.84
C SER A 238 -7.35 -14.86 2.09
N TRP A 239 -7.18 -13.62 1.68
CA TRP A 239 -8.16 -12.55 1.78
C TRP A 239 -8.77 -12.25 0.43
N ASP A 240 -10.08 -11.97 0.39
CA ASP A 240 -10.75 -11.35 -0.77
C ASP A 240 -10.24 -9.92 -0.93
N ARG A 241 -9.30 -9.75 -1.87
CA ARG A 241 -8.64 -8.45 -2.10
C ARG A 241 -9.61 -7.39 -2.61
N THR A 242 -10.64 -7.78 -3.37
CA THR A 242 -11.65 -6.84 -3.87
C THR A 242 -12.50 -6.28 -2.74
N ALA A 243 -12.99 -7.13 -1.84
CA ALA A 243 -13.76 -6.69 -0.68
C ALA A 243 -12.91 -5.82 0.26
N LEU A 244 -11.67 -6.22 0.52
CA LEU A 244 -10.74 -5.44 1.34
C LEU A 244 -10.41 -4.08 0.68
N ALA A 245 -10.16 -4.06 -0.63
CA ALA A 245 -9.88 -2.84 -1.38
C ALA A 245 -11.04 -1.84 -1.27
N ALA A 246 -12.29 -2.29 -1.39
CA ALA A 246 -13.45 -1.43 -1.24
C ALA A 246 -13.51 -0.78 0.16
N GLN A 247 -13.24 -1.54 1.23
CA GLN A 247 -13.23 -1.03 2.60
C GLN A 247 -12.08 -0.02 2.80
N VAL A 248 -10.86 -0.33 2.31
CA VAL A 248 -9.72 0.59 2.39
C VAL A 248 -9.98 1.88 1.62
N VAL A 249 -10.53 1.81 0.39
CA VAL A 249 -10.94 3.00 -0.39
C VAL A 249 -11.94 3.84 0.38
N SER A 250 -12.99 3.21 0.94
CA SER A 250 -14.02 3.90 1.71
C SER A 250 -13.42 4.63 2.90
N THR A 251 -12.60 3.93 3.69
CA THR A 251 -11.93 4.51 4.88
C THR A 251 -11.03 5.68 4.50
N VAL A 252 -10.17 5.52 3.49
CA VAL A 252 -9.25 6.59 3.06
C VAL A 252 -10.01 7.81 2.56
N ARG A 253 -11.06 7.62 1.75
CA ARG A 253 -11.90 8.72 1.25
C ARG A 253 -12.61 9.47 2.37
N GLN A 254 -13.15 8.74 3.35
CA GLN A 254 -13.79 9.34 4.52
C GLN A 254 -12.79 10.23 5.27
N VAL A 255 -11.62 9.72 5.60
CA VAL A 255 -10.57 10.50 6.28
C VAL A 255 -10.19 11.72 5.46
N MET A 256 -9.95 11.57 4.15
CA MET A 256 -9.56 12.69 3.28
C MET A 256 -10.66 13.75 3.20
N ALA A 257 -11.94 13.36 3.20
CA ALA A 257 -13.07 14.30 3.16
C ALA A 257 -13.27 15.05 4.49
N GLU A 258 -13.03 14.39 5.63
CA GLU A 258 -13.22 14.96 6.96
C GLU A 258 -12.01 15.75 7.46
N PHE A 259 -10.82 15.53 6.89
CA PHE A 259 -9.56 16.15 7.33
C PHE A 259 -9.54 17.70 7.23
N PRO A 260 -10.08 18.32 6.16
CA PRO A 260 -10.15 19.77 6.09
C PRO A 260 -10.99 20.34 7.23
N GLY A 261 -10.45 21.32 7.96
CA GLY A 261 -11.11 21.97 9.08
C GLY A 261 -10.99 21.24 10.43
N ASN A 262 -10.78 19.92 10.43
CA ASN A 262 -10.61 19.13 11.65
C ASN A 262 -9.13 18.79 11.94
N GLY A 263 -8.29 18.82 10.91
CA GLY A 263 -6.89 18.36 11.02
C GLY A 263 -6.78 16.94 11.56
N LEU A 264 -5.78 16.67 12.38
CA LEU A 264 -5.52 15.36 12.97
C LEU A 264 -6.43 15.03 14.18
N ALA A 265 -7.11 16.03 14.77
CA ALA A 265 -7.80 15.90 16.05
C ALA A 265 -8.79 14.70 16.13
N PRO A 266 -9.64 14.41 15.13
CA PRO A 266 -10.55 13.26 15.20
C PRO A 266 -9.87 11.89 15.30
N TRP A 267 -8.61 11.81 14.87
CA TRP A 267 -7.84 10.55 14.83
C TRP A 267 -6.73 10.48 15.88
N ALA A 268 -6.54 11.53 16.70
CA ALA A 268 -5.44 11.62 17.66
C ALA A 268 -5.46 10.48 18.70
N ASP A 269 -6.62 10.21 19.29
CA ASP A 269 -6.78 9.12 20.27
C ASP A 269 -6.55 7.75 19.64
N ALA A 270 -7.11 7.54 18.44
CA ALA A 270 -6.87 6.31 17.69
C ALA A 270 -5.39 6.14 17.34
N TYR A 271 -4.72 7.23 16.89
CA TYR A 271 -3.29 7.18 16.64
C TYR A 271 -2.51 6.79 17.92
N ALA A 272 -2.80 7.44 19.04
CA ALA A 272 -2.12 7.16 20.31
C ALA A 272 -2.32 5.71 20.77
N GLN A 273 -3.49 5.11 20.53
CA GLN A 273 -3.75 3.70 20.83
C GLN A 273 -2.87 2.74 20.03
N PHE A 274 -2.54 3.08 18.78
CA PHE A 274 -1.76 2.24 17.87
C PHE A 274 -0.28 2.64 17.78
N ASP A 275 0.16 3.71 18.45
CA ASP A 275 1.53 4.22 18.36
C ASP A 275 2.54 3.25 18.99
N LEU A 276 3.40 2.66 18.14
CA LEU A 276 4.45 1.74 18.56
C LEU A 276 5.71 2.44 19.09
N LEU A 277 5.79 3.76 18.97
CA LEU A 277 6.97 4.52 19.36
C LEU A 277 6.84 5.16 20.75
N ALA A 278 5.61 5.39 21.21
CA ALA A 278 5.36 6.06 22.48
C ALA A 278 6.07 5.37 23.65
N GLY A 279 6.93 6.11 24.36
CA GLY A 279 7.73 5.60 25.46
C GLY A 279 9.00 4.84 25.05
N CYS A 280 9.22 4.60 23.76
CA CYS A 280 10.39 3.87 23.27
C CYS A 280 11.62 4.77 23.10
N PRO A 281 12.83 4.27 23.39
CA PRO A 281 14.07 4.91 22.96
C PRO A 281 14.16 4.88 21.43
N VAL A 282 14.30 6.04 20.80
CA VAL A 282 14.36 6.20 19.36
C VAL A 282 15.62 6.93 18.92
N GLN A 283 16.01 6.66 17.69
CA GLN A 283 16.95 7.46 16.93
C GLN A 283 16.23 7.97 15.69
N VAL A 284 16.28 9.28 15.47
CA VAL A 284 15.63 9.94 14.31
C VAL A 284 16.72 10.61 13.48
N ASP A 285 16.84 10.21 12.22
CA ASP A 285 17.66 10.93 11.24
C ASP A 285 16.80 12.02 10.59
N TRP A 286 17.00 13.28 11.00
CA TRP A 286 16.20 14.43 10.62
C TRP A 286 17.07 15.60 10.17
N ALA A 287 16.83 16.13 8.97
CA ALA A 287 17.54 17.27 8.40
C ALA A 287 19.09 17.15 8.42
N GLY A 288 19.61 15.92 8.30
CA GLY A 288 21.05 15.65 8.37
C GLY A 288 21.61 15.50 9.80
N GLU A 289 20.79 15.72 10.81
CA GLU A 289 21.12 15.54 12.23
C GLU A 289 20.57 14.19 12.73
N ARG A 290 21.32 13.57 13.64
CA ARG A 290 20.88 12.35 14.35
C ARG A 290 20.44 12.71 15.76
N ILE A 291 19.13 12.64 15.98
CA ILE A 291 18.48 12.94 17.26
C ILE A 291 18.19 11.62 17.98
N CYS A 292 18.61 11.53 19.24
CA CYS A 292 18.40 10.37 20.09
C CYS A 292 17.64 10.78 21.34
N GLY A 293 16.58 10.05 21.68
CA GLY A 293 15.77 10.39 22.84
C GLY A 293 14.64 9.37 23.05
N VAL A 294 13.64 9.74 23.83
CA VAL A 294 12.45 8.93 24.08
C VAL A 294 11.27 9.56 23.34
N ALA A 295 10.60 8.77 22.48
CA ALA A 295 9.40 9.22 21.79
C ALA A 295 8.24 9.42 22.77
N ARG A 296 7.49 10.51 22.60
CA ARG A 296 6.36 10.91 23.46
C ARG A 296 5.05 11.07 22.70
N GLY A 297 4.90 10.32 21.60
CA GLY A 297 3.75 10.45 20.73
C GLY A 297 3.92 11.58 19.73
N ILE A 298 2.81 12.17 19.31
CA ILE A 298 2.76 13.24 18.31
C ILE A 298 2.06 14.48 18.87
N ASP A 299 2.35 15.64 18.31
CA ASP A 299 1.58 16.87 18.60
C ASP A 299 0.34 17.00 17.68
N ALA A 300 -0.42 18.07 17.87
CA ALA A 300 -1.62 18.34 17.08
C ALA A 300 -1.37 18.53 15.56
N SER A 301 -0.14 18.84 15.16
CA SER A 301 0.27 18.94 13.76
C SER A 301 0.77 17.60 13.17
N GLY A 302 0.90 16.56 14.02
CA GLY A 302 1.46 15.26 13.64
C GLY A 302 3.00 15.22 13.69
N ALA A 303 3.67 16.21 14.28
CA ALA A 303 5.09 16.13 14.53
C ALA A 303 5.40 15.11 15.63
N LEU A 304 6.44 14.29 15.42
CA LEU A 304 6.90 13.36 16.45
C LEU A 304 7.57 14.15 17.60
N LEU A 305 7.11 13.93 18.81
CA LEU A 305 7.69 14.51 20.03
C LEU A 305 8.77 13.57 20.56
N VAL A 306 9.98 14.10 20.76
CA VAL A 306 11.11 13.35 21.29
C VAL A 306 11.72 14.12 22.46
N ASP A 307 11.77 13.51 23.64
CA ASP A 307 12.51 14.02 24.78
C ASP A 307 14.00 13.68 24.59
N CYS A 308 14.84 14.69 24.41
CA CYS A 308 16.25 14.60 24.12
C CYS A 308 17.02 15.61 25.01
N ASP A 309 18.01 15.16 25.77
CA ASP A 309 18.89 15.99 26.60
C ASP A 309 18.16 16.97 27.55
N GLY A 310 17.00 16.54 28.08
CA GLY A 310 16.17 17.33 28.99
C GLY A 310 15.18 18.28 28.30
N GLU A 311 15.19 18.34 26.98
CA GLU A 311 14.29 19.17 26.18
C GLU A 311 13.37 18.34 25.31
N ARG A 312 12.15 18.85 25.02
CA ARG A 312 11.22 18.25 24.07
C ARG A 312 11.35 18.87 22.70
N ARG A 313 11.68 18.05 21.72
CA ARG A 313 11.80 18.45 20.30
C ARG A 313 10.63 17.92 19.50
N ALA A 314 10.04 18.75 18.61
CA ALA A 314 9.04 18.38 17.65
C ALA A 314 9.67 18.18 16.25
N LEU A 315 9.42 17.01 15.60
CA LEU A 315 10.06 16.64 14.34
C LEU A 315 8.99 16.39 13.27
N TRP A 316 9.02 17.15 12.17
CA TRP A 316 8.03 17.09 11.07
C TRP A 316 8.47 16.21 9.89
N GLY A 317 9.24 15.22 10.11
CA GLY A 317 9.72 14.29 9.08
C GLY A 317 11.00 13.64 9.57
N GLY A 318 11.41 12.58 8.92
CA GLY A 318 12.59 11.87 9.35
C GLY A 318 12.46 10.38 9.13
N GLU A 319 13.48 9.66 9.49
CA GLU A 319 13.50 8.21 9.56
C GLU A 319 13.73 7.78 11.00
N VAL A 320 12.80 7.01 11.55
CA VAL A 320 12.84 6.60 12.96
C VAL A 320 13.30 5.15 13.05
N THR A 321 14.31 4.91 13.87
CA THR A 321 14.75 3.59 14.28
C THR A 321 14.54 3.43 15.78
N VAL A 322 13.90 2.35 16.21
CA VAL A 322 13.81 2.00 17.63
C VAL A 322 15.17 1.45 18.06
N ARG A 323 15.76 2.03 19.10
CA ARG A 323 16.99 1.51 19.68
C ARG A 323 16.67 0.30 20.57
N ALA A 324 17.40 -0.78 20.38
CA ALA A 324 17.41 -1.85 21.36
C ALA A 324 17.85 -1.25 22.72
N ALA A 325 17.11 -1.54 23.79
CA ALA A 325 17.54 -1.17 25.13
C ALA A 325 18.97 -1.69 25.35
N ARG A 326 19.91 -0.81 25.71
CA ARG A 326 21.24 -1.25 26.13
C ARG A 326 21.05 -1.99 27.46
N GLY A 327 21.16 -3.30 27.43
CA GLY A 327 21.24 -4.12 28.64
C GLY A 327 20.17 -5.18 28.73
N SER A 328 20.44 -6.34 28.20
CA SER A 328 20.20 -7.63 28.83
C SER A 328 21.09 -8.62 28.08
N ALA A 329 22.39 -8.57 28.38
CA ALA A 329 23.20 -9.76 28.32
C ALA A 329 22.87 -10.55 29.60
N VAL A 330 22.16 -11.65 29.48
CA VAL A 330 22.24 -12.85 30.31
C VAL A 330 22.08 -14.05 29.37
#